data_e89d5ead9cee2afe0ff88e8d06e10fb2
#
_entry.id   e89d5ead9cee2afe0ff88e8d06e10fb2
#
_cell.length_a   1.000
_cell.length_b   1.000
_cell.length_c   1.000
_cell.angle_alpha   90.00
_cell.angle_beta   90.00
_cell.angle_gamma   90.00
#
_symmetry.space_group_name_H-M   'P 1'
#
loop_
_entity.id
_entity.type
_entity.pdbx_description
1 polymer ?
#
loop_
_entity_poly.entity_id
_entity_poly.type
_entity_poly.pdbx_seq_one_letter_code
_entity_poly.pdbx_strand_id
1 'polypeptide(L)'
;LSKQQQYRQTLQQLGKVARQAVSQPDVDRFLDSALEEGMKLVGGFRAFIALVDDDAGELVIHSALGQGWDEEKRQRRLQVAQEEGKGITGYVAATQRPYCTGDVNHDPHYLKFFEDVVSELAVPIVDAYGRTRGVINIESDQPNAFDEEDVSSIVLLADLCLTALTLHQSRVRQEALVQIGNELSTSEDLDDLMRTVLDVAAKVLRFEDCSVFLIDDDRKRLTLAASSGALKEQVGKVSYPLGEGLTGWVAQHGEPVRTANPREDPRWRGIASEMPVEQIGAFLAVPVWGRERTIGVIRVVRRRSLAPWFDNRFTDDELEVLSAIGSQLGSAIESLNMRHRLVQTERMAAWGEMSAKAAHMIGNRTFAIKGDLNEVEYLLQQPEVNREELTDLIGSIRRGISRLEEILHEFRDFVMATHLSTGVDNVNNIIAQTVAEIFPRRGPVELKLELDPKLPDIRCDAVKLKRCFAEMIENSLSFQPEGGELYIRTGLMDSRALPARLGVARNKQFVHVQFCDKGPGVPADIKEKIFQPFFSSRVKGMGLGLSIVKGIVEAHRGFVYEDGVPGKGACFHILLPVNGKPLGEQTEVKER
;
A
#
# COMPACT_ATOMS: atom_id res chain seq x y z
N LEU A 1 9.67 21.26 -58.58
CA LEU A 1 9.37 19.82 -58.41
C LEU A 1 8.01 19.54 -59.07
N SER A 2 7.82 18.41 -59.80
CA SER A 2 6.51 18.03 -60.29
C SER A 2 5.55 17.77 -59.11
N LYS A 3 4.23 18.06 -59.25
CA LYS A 3 3.24 17.75 -58.20
C LYS A 3 3.36 16.32 -57.68
N GLN A 4 3.69 15.36 -58.53
CA GLN A 4 3.92 13.98 -58.17
C GLN A 4 5.18 13.74 -57.31
N GLN A 5 6.23 14.53 -57.47
CA GLN A 5 7.43 14.50 -56.65
C GLN A 5 7.18 15.12 -55.26
N GLN A 6 6.47 16.18 -55.21
CA GLN A 6 6.08 16.86 -53.98
C GLN A 6 5.17 15.98 -53.13
N TYR A 7 4.17 15.35 -53.73
CA TYR A 7 3.28 14.39 -53.05
C TYR A 7 4.05 13.15 -52.48
N ARG A 8 5.00 12.60 -53.24
CA ARG A 8 5.86 11.50 -52.75
C ARG A 8 6.71 11.92 -51.55
N GLN A 9 7.23 13.12 -51.56
CA GLN A 9 8.05 13.65 -50.48
C GLN A 9 7.23 13.87 -49.22
N THR A 10 6.03 14.41 -49.31
CA THR A 10 5.04 14.56 -48.23
C THR A 10 4.72 13.22 -47.61
N LEU A 11 4.39 12.19 -48.42
CA LEU A 11 4.10 10.85 -47.93
C LEU A 11 5.29 10.20 -47.22
N GLN A 12 6.53 10.44 -47.71
CA GLN A 12 7.73 9.89 -47.06
C GLN A 12 7.97 10.55 -45.70
N GLN A 13 7.77 11.85 -45.57
CA GLN A 13 7.92 12.61 -44.34
C GLN A 13 6.87 12.19 -43.31
N LEU A 14 5.59 12.17 -43.70
CA LEU A 14 4.51 11.70 -42.81
C LEU A 14 4.70 10.23 -42.40
N GLY A 15 5.19 9.38 -43.32
CA GLY A 15 5.53 8.00 -43.00
C GLY A 15 6.68 7.84 -41.99
N LYS A 16 7.62 8.80 -41.97
CA LYS A 16 8.68 8.87 -40.94
C LYS A 16 8.07 9.24 -39.59
N VAL A 17 7.26 10.30 -39.56
CA VAL A 17 6.57 10.75 -38.34
C VAL A 17 5.67 9.64 -37.80
N ALA A 18 4.91 8.93 -38.66
CA ALA A 18 4.08 7.81 -38.23
C ALA A 18 4.87 6.68 -37.55
N ARG A 19 6.04 6.33 -38.06
CA ARG A 19 6.91 5.34 -37.40
C ARG A 19 7.42 5.84 -36.05
N GLN A 20 7.75 7.11 -35.95
CA GLN A 20 8.18 7.73 -34.68
C GLN A 20 7.05 7.76 -33.66
N ALA A 21 5.81 8.04 -34.07
CA ALA A 21 4.64 8.04 -33.16
C ALA A 21 4.46 6.71 -32.41
N VAL A 22 4.83 5.58 -33.04
CA VAL A 22 4.72 4.25 -32.44
C VAL A 22 5.98 3.87 -31.64
N SER A 23 7.17 4.26 -32.12
CA SER A 23 8.45 3.78 -31.58
C SER A 23 9.07 4.69 -30.53
N GLN A 24 8.72 5.97 -30.49
CA GLN A 24 9.27 6.94 -29.54
C GLN A 24 8.57 6.83 -28.19
N PRO A 25 9.26 6.48 -27.11
CA PRO A 25 8.65 6.38 -25.78
C PRO A 25 8.36 7.73 -25.15
N ASP A 26 9.10 8.78 -25.53
CA ASP A 26 9.00 10.14 -25.02
C ASP A 26 8.08 10.95 -25.96
N VAL A 27 6.89 11.28 -25.48
CA VAL A 27 5.89 11.99 -26.27
C VAL A 27 6.30 13.44 -26.54
N ASP A 28 7.05 14.08 -25.63
CA ASP A 28 7.48 15.46 -25.78
C ASP A 28 8.47 15.57 -26.95
N ARG A 29 9.45 14.68 -27.01
CA ARG A 29 10.38 14.61 -28.14
C ARG A 29 9.70 14.25 -29.44
N PHE A 30 8.65 13.44 -29.37
CA PHE A 30 7.86 13.14 -30.57
C PHE A 30 7.15 14.39 -31.07
N LEU A 31 6.46 15.14 -30.20
CA LEU A 31 5.74 16.36 -30.57
C LEU A 31 6.66 17.43 -31.14
N ASP A 32 7.86 17.60 -30.55
CA ASP A 32 8.89 18.49 -31.10
C ASP A 32 9.32 18.09 -32.52
N SER A 33 9.59 16.80 -32.74
CA SER A 33 9.97 16.27 -34.06
C SER A 33 8.83 16.39 -35.07
N ALA A 34 7.60 16.11 -34.65
CA ALA A 34 6.41 16.24 -35.50
C ALA A 34 6.17 17.71 -35.92
N LEU A 35 6.33 18.63 -34.98
CA LEU A 35 6.21 20.06 -35.25
C LEU A 35 7.28 20.55 -36.24
N GLU A 36 8.54 20.09 -36.07
CA GLU A 36 9.64 20.41 -36.98
C GLU A 36 9.37 19.92 -38.41
N GLU A 37 8.92 18.68 -38.55
CA GLU A 37 8.59 18.09 -39.86
C GLU A 37 7.34 18.77 -40.47
N GLY A 38 6.33 19.11 -39.66
CA GLY A 38 5.13 19.85 -40.11
C GLY A 38 5.48 21.24 -40.65
N MET A 39 6.31 22.00 -39.93
CA MET A 39 6.77 23.32 -40.34
C MET A 39 7.56 23.26 -41.66
N LYS A 40 8.41 22.25 -41.85
CA LYS A 40 9.15 22.03 -43.11
C LYS A 40 8.24 21.63 -44.27
N LEU A 41 7.19 20.87 -43.99
CA LEU A 41 6.23 20.40 -45.00
C LEU A 41 5.51 21.54 -45.71
N VAL A 42 5.05 22.53 -44.94
CA VAL A 42 4.22 23.64 -45.43
C VAL A 42 5.00 24.97 -45.59
N GLY A 43 6.31 24.96 -45.34
CA GLY A 43 7.16 26.13 -45.51
C GLY A 43 6.92 27.24 -44.47
N GLY A 44 6.41 26.88 -43.28
CA GLY A 44 6.26 27.82 -42.17
C GLY A 44 7.60 28.23 -41.56
N PHE A 45 7.67 29.44 -40.99
CA PHE A 45 8.89 29.91 -40.33
C PHE A 45 8.82 29.86 -38.79
N ARG A 46 7.61 29.74 -38.24
CA ARG A 46 7.36 29.59 -36.83
C ARG A 46 6.18 28.63 -36.63
N ALA A 47 6.23 27.83 -35.58
CA ALA A 47 5.16 26.91 -35.25
C ALA A 47 5.12 26.59 -33.76
N PHE A 48 3.97 26.18 -33.27
CA PHE A 48 3.81 25.61 -31.93
C PHE A 48 2.68 24.58 -31.87
N ILE A 49 2.79 23.68 -30.89
CA ILE A 49 1.70 22.79 -30.45
C ILE A 49 1.25 23.29 -29.09
N ALA A 50 -0.02 23.60 -28.96
CA ALA A 50 -0.66 23.89 -27.70
C ALA A 50 -1.58 22.72 -27.32
N LEU A 51 -1.44 22.18 -26.10
CA LEU A 51 -2.28 21.12 -25.56
C LEU A 51 -3.29 21.69 -24.56
N VAL A 52 -4.44 21.05 -24.47
CA VAL A 52 -5.49 21.45 -23.52
C VAL A 52 -5.03 21.11 -22.10
N ASP A 53 -5.03 22.11 -21.23
CA ASP A 53 -4.99 21.93 -19.79
C ASP A 53 -6.41 21.57 -19.32
N ASP A 54 -6.64 20.30 -19.04
CA ASP A 54 -7.95 19.79 -18.64
C ASP A 54 -8.48 20.39 -17.32
N ASP A 55 -7.62 20.99 -16.48
CA ASP A 55 -8.02 21.61 -15.21
C ASP A 55 -8.53 23.04 -15.42
N ALA A 56 -7.79 23.82 -16.18
CA ALA A 56 -8.13 25.22 -16.45
C ALA A 56 -9.09 25.39 -17.63
N GLY A 57 -9.16 24.41 -18.53
CA GLY A 57 -9.89 24.53 -19.79
C GLY A 57 -9.26 25.56 -20.74
N GLU A 58 -7.94 25.70 -20.66
CA GLU A 58 -7.13 26.60 -21.50
C GLU A 58 -6.10 25.80 -22.29
N LEU A 59 -5.51 26.40 -23.32
CA LEU A 59 -4.42 25.81 -24.06
C LEU A 59 -3.07 26.27 -23.48
N VAL A 60 -2.16 25.32 -23.28
CA VAL A 60 -0.79 25.53 -22.83
C VAL A 60 0.15 25.20 -23.98
N ILE A 61 1.08 26.08 -24.30
CA ILE A 61 2.09 25.86 -25.33
C ILE A 61 3.06 24.79 -24.83
N HIS A 62 3.09 23.66 -25.54
CA HIS A 62 3.87 22.47 -25.17
C HIS A 62 5.18 22.41 -25.97
N SER A 63 5.10 22.55 -27.29
CA SER A 63 6.24 22.58 -28.21
C SER A 63 6.21 23.90 -28.98
N ALA A 64 7.38 24.51 -29.21
CA ALA A 64 7.49 25.79 -29.94
C ALA A 64 8.81 25.87 -30.69
N LEU A 65 8.73 26.19 -32.01
CA LEU A 65 9.85 26.28 -32.93
C LEU A 65 9.85 27.62 -33.68
N GLY A 66 11.01 28.07 -34.13
CA GLY A 66 11.21 29.31 -34.84
C GLY A 66 11.76 30.42 -33.95
N GLN A 67 11.94 31.64 -34.54
CA GLN A 67 12.53 32.79 -33.83
C GLN A 67 11.48 33.54 -33.01
N GLY A 68 11.94 34.29 -32.00
CA GLY A 68 11.10 35.21 -31.21
C GLY A 68 10.43 34.60 -29.99
N TRP A 69 10.63 33.31 -29.72
CA TRP A 69 10.17 32.65 -28.48
C TRP A 69 11.04 33.07 -27.30
N ASP A 70 10.41 33.53 -26.25
CA ASP A 70 10.97 33.77 -24.92
C ASP A 70 10.19 32.96 -23.87
N GLU A 71 10.63 33.01 -22.63
CA GLU A 71 10.02 32.25 -21.55
C GLU A 71 8.58 32.72 -21.26
N GLU A 72 8.32 34.02 -21.33
CA GLU A 72 7.00 34.59 -21.10
C GLU A 72 5.99 34.09 -22.14
N LYS A 73 6.39 34.06 -23.42
CA LYS A 73 5.52 33.57 -24.50
C LYS A 73 5.28 32.06 -24.40
N ARG A 74 6.30 31.29 -24.02
CA ARG A 74 6.15 29.83 -23.84
C ARG A 74 5.20 29.48 -22.69
N GLN A 75 5.16 30.28 -21.63
CA GLN A 75 4.29 30.07 -20.47
C GLN A 75 2.89 30.67 -20.64
N ARG A 76 2.64 31.38 -21.72
CA ARG A 76 1.35 32.01 -21.95
C ARG A 76 0.25 31.00 -22.17
N ARG A 77 -0.85 31.16 -21.43
CA ARG A 77 -2.07 30.40 -21.59
C ARG A 77 -2.96 31.04 -22.64
N LEU A 78 -3.50 30.21 -23.55
CA LEU A 78 -4.37 30.69 -24.63
C LEU A 78 -5.81 30.28 -24.29
N GLN A 79 -6.70 31.27 -24.36
CA GLN A 79 -8.13 31.05 -24.08
C GLN A 79 -8.79 30.32 -25.25
N VAL A 80 -9.64 29.36 -24.95
CA VAL A 80 -10.48 28.67 -25.94
C VAL A 80 -11.80 29.44 -26.05
N ALA A 81 -12.05 30.04 -27.18
CA ALA A 81 -13.23 30.87 -27.40
C ALA A 81 -13.57 30.97 -28.91
N GLN A 82 -14.86 31.15 -29.24
CA GLN A 82 -15.32 31.44 -30.60
C GLN A 82 -15.42 32.92 -30.89
N GLU A 83 -15.21 33.75 -29.91
CA GLU A 83 -15.33 35.20 -29.97
C GLU A 83 -14.18 35.81 -30.75
N GLU A 84 -14.45 36.94 -31.42
CA GLU A 84 -13.43 37.72 -32.16
C GLU A 84 -12.32 38.23 -31.24
N GLY A 85 -11.08 38.26 -31.73
CA GLY A 85 -9.93 38.83 -31.04
C GLY A 85 -9.38 37.96 -29.88
N LYS A 86 -9.84 36.73 -29.74
CA LYS A 86 -9.34 35.80 -28.69
C LYS A 86 -8.19 34.89 -29.15
N GLY A 87 -7.85 34.92 -30.42
CA GLY A 87 -6.78 34.14 -31.04
C GLY A 87 -7.30 32.98 -31.89
N ILE A 88 -6.67 32.81 -33.07
CA ILE A 88 -7.03 31.76 -34.04
C ILE A 88 -6.89 30.37 -33.39
N THR A 89 -5.83 30.11 -32.64
CA THR A 89 -5.61 28.85 -31.94
C THR A 89 -6.77 28.49 -30.99
N GLY A 90 -7.25 29.48 -30.21
CA GLY A 90 -8.41 29.31 -29.34
C GLY A 90 -9.72 29.08 -30.08
N TYR A 91 -9.92 29.76 -31.20
CA TYR A 91 -11.06 29.58 -32.10
C TYR A 91 -11.09 28.17 -32.71
N VAL A 92 -9.93 27.67 -33.18
CA VAL A 92 -9.78 26.32 -33.75
C VAL A 92 -10.07 25.24 -32.68
N ALA A 93 -9.58 25.45 -31.48
CA ALA A 93 -9.87 24.53 -30.36
C ALA A 93 -11.38 24.44 -30.03
N ALA A 94 -12.07 25.61 -30.06
CA ALA A 94 -13.49 25.70 -29.75
C ALA A 94 -14.40 25.15 -30.87
N THR A 95 -14.00 25.38 -32.15
CA THR A 95 -14.78 24.97 -33.32
C THR A 95 -14.48 23.54 -33.80
N GLN A 96 -13.32 23.01 -33.43
CA GLN A 96 -12.79 21.71 -33.87
C GLN A 96 -12.64 21.61 -35.40
N ARG A 97 -12.40 22.76 -36.06
CA ARG A 97 -12.22 22.85 -37.51
C ARG A 97 -10.88 23.50 -37.82
N PRO A 98 -10.14 22.99 -38.82
CA PRO A 98 -8.97 23.69 -39.33
C PRO A 98 -9.32 25.09 -39.77
N TYR A 99 -8.40 26.03 -39.55
CA TYR A 99 -8.55 27.41 -39.96
C TYR A 99 -7.26 27.90 -40.59
N CYS A 100 -7.39 28.58 -41.73
CA CYS A 100 -6.29 29.14 -42.46
C CYS A 100 -6.63 30.57 -42.86
N THR A 101 -5.74 31.52 -42.56
CA THR A 101 -5.87 32.93 -42.99
C THR A 101 -4.65 33.35 -43.78
N GLY A 102 -4.88 34.03 -44.91
CA GLY A 102 -3.81 34.57 -45.76
C GLY A 102 -3.31 35.94 -45.34
N ASP A 103 -4.04 36.65 -44.47
CA ASP A 103 -3.66 37.96 -43.93
C ASP A 103 -4.24 38.12 -42.50
N VAL A 104 -3.41 37.88 -41.52
CA VAL A 104 -3.80 37.94 -40.11
C VAL A 104 -4.23 39.35 -39.67
N ASN A 105 -3.78 40.42 -40.34
CA ASN A 105 -4.11 41.80 -39.95
C ASN A 105 -5.58 42.14 -40.25
N HIS A 106 -6.21 41.40 -41.13
CA HIS A 106 -7.62 41.55 -41.49
C HIS A 106 -8.52 40.44 -40.96
N ASP A 107 -7.96 39.54 -40.17
CA ASP A 107 -8.69 38.41 -39.62
C ASP A 107 -9.35 38.74 -38.28
N PRO A 108 -10.66 38.52 -38.12
CA PRO A 108 -11.39 38.89 -36.91
C PRO A 108 -10.98 38.07 -35.67
N HIS A 109 -10.45 36.88 -35.86
CA HIS A 109 -10.06 35.98 -34.73
C HIS A 109 -8.61 36.18 -34.31
N TYR A 110 -7.78 36.88 -35.12
CA TYR A 110 -6.35 37.03 -34.84
C TYR A 110 -6.09 37.82 -33.55
N LEU A 111 -5.25 37.29 -32.71
CA LEU A 111 -4.68 37.94 -31.53
C LEU A 111 -3.17 38.09 -31.75
N LYS A 112 -2.68 39.30 -31.87
CA LYS A 112 -1.28 39.56 -32.13
C LYS A 112 -0.37 39.01 -31.06
N PHE A 113 0.45 38.03 -31.45
CA PHE A 113 1.41 37.35 -30.61
C PHE A 113 2.85 37.68 -31.00
N PHE A 114 3.07 37.83 -32.30
CA PHE A 114 4.33 38.29 -32.92
C PHE A 114 4.07 39.39 -33.95
N GLU A 115 5.11 40.21 -34.18
CA GLU A 115 5.01 41.37 -35.10
C GLU A 115 5.16 40.99 -36.58
N ASP A 116 5.83 39.86 -36.85
CA ASP A 116 6.29 39.42 -38.16
C ASP A 116 5.40 38.36 -38.83
N VAL A 117 4.27 38.03 -38.26
CA VAL A 117 3.30 37.07 -38.82
C VAL A 117 2.40 37.76 -39.84
N VAL A 118 2.24 37.12 -40.99
CA VAL A 118 1.37 37.60 -42.08
C VAL A 118 0.27 36.61 -42.39
N SER A 119 0.55 35.30 -42.40
CA SER A 119 -0.46 34.27 -42.59
C SER A 119 -0.31 33.16 -41.51
N GLU A 120 -1.41 32.49 -41.20
CA GLU A 120 -1.49 31.52 -40.14
C GLU A 120 -2.37 30.32 -40.55
N LEU A 121 -1.89 29.13 -40.19
CA LEU A 121 -2.62 27.85 -40.31
C LEU A 121 -2.71 27.20 -38.95
N ALA A 122 -3.92 26.95 -38.47
CA ALA A 122 -4.17 26.24 -37.21
C ALA A 122 -5.07 25.01 -37.44
N VAL A 123 -4.68 23.87 -36.85
CA VAL A 123 -5.37 22.60 -37.02
C VAL A 123 -5.60 21.95 -35.66
N PRO A 124 -6.83 21.54 -35.33
CA PRO A 124 -7.14 20.91 -34.04
C PRO A 124 -6.66 19.46 -33.99
N ILE A 125 -6.23 19.03 -32.82
CA ILE A 125 -6.01 17.62 -32.45
C ILE A 125 -7.26 17.16 -31.71
N VAL A 126 -8.09 16.32 -32.30
CA VAL A 126 -9.39 15.91 -31.75
C VAL A 126 -9.43 14.41 -31.54
N ASP A 127 -9.82 13.96 -30.34
CA ASP A 127 -9.90 12.53 -30.03
C ASP A 127 -11.19 11.87 -30.57
N ALA A 128 -11.25 10.53 -30.47
CA ALA A 128 -12.37 9.74 -30.93
C ALA A 128 -13.71 10.03 -30.19
N TYR A 129 -13.64 10.70 -29.05
CA TYR A 129 -14.81 11.13 -28.27
C TYR A 129 -15.27 12.57 -28.64
N GLY A 130 -14.64 13.19 -29.64
CA GLY A 130 -14.92 14.55 -30.05
C GLY A 130 -14.38 15.62 -29.11
N ARG A 131 -13.30 15.32 -28.36
CA ARG A 131 -12.67 16.31 -27.48
C ARG A 131 -11.42 16.89 -28.13
N THR A 132 -11.26 18.19 -28.05
CA THR A 132 -10.02 18.83 -28.43
C THR A 132 -8.93 18.48 -27.43
N ARG A 133 -7.83 17.88 -27.90
CA ARG A 133 -6.64 17.56 -27.11
C ARG A 133 -5.56 18.62 -27.25
N GLY A 134 -5.60 19.38 -28.33
CA GLY A 134 -4.66 20.44 -28.62
C GLY A 134 -4.90 21.07 -29.98
N VAL A 135 -3.97 21.95 -30.37
CA VAL A 135 -3.94 22.63 -31.68
C VAL A 135 -2.51 22.70 -32.16
N ILE A 136 -2.28 22.39 -33.43
CA ILE A 136 -1.04 22.69 -34.15
C ILE A 136 -1.21 24.02 -34.83
N ASN A 137 -0.30 24.98 -34.58
CA ASN A 137 -0.30 26.29 -35.18
C ASN A 137 1.00 26.51 -35.96
N ILE A 138 0.88 26.97 -37.22
CA ILE A 138 2.01 27.27 -38.09
C ILE A 138 1.82 28.65 -38.68
N GLU A 139 2.88 29.47 -38.63
CA GLU A 139 2.88 30.86 -39.03
C GLU A 139 3.86 31.10 -40.20
N SER A 140 3.53 32.08 -41.06
CA SER A 140 4.39 32.54 -42.16
C SER A 140 4.46 34.06 -42.21
N ASP A 141 5.60 34.59 -42.65
CA ASP A 141 5.86 36.01 -42.94
C ASP A 141 5.43 36.39 -44.38
N GLN A 142 4.88 35.43 -45.15
CA GLN A 142 4.38 35.64 -46.50
C GLN A 142 2.85 35.64 -46.52
N PRO A 143 2.21 36.49 -47.34
CA PRO A 143 0.77 36.45 -47.50
C PRO A 143 0.33 35.24 -48.32
N ASN A 144 -0.80 34.64 -47.95
CA ASN A 144 -1.37 33.43 -48.57
C ASN A 144 -0.36 32.28 -48.71
N ALA A 145 0.43 32.05 -47.64
CA ALA A 145 1.49 31.05 -47.65
C ALA A 145 0.97 29.62 -47.67
N PHE A 146 -0.26 29.39 -47.22
CA PHE A 146 -0.81 28.04 -47.03
C PHE A 146 -2.02 27.79 -47.93
N ASP A 147 -2.08 26.60 -48.55
CA ASP A 147 -3.17 26.15 -49.41
C ASP A 147 -3.94 24.96 -48.80
N GLU A 148 -4.94 24.42 -49.53
CA GLU A 148 -5.74 23.29 -49.09
C GLU A 148 -4.92 21.96 -48.95
N GLU A 149 -3.83 21.79 -49.72
CA GLU A 149 -2.94 20.64 -49.62
C GLU A 149 -2.12 20.71 -48.34
N ASP A 150 -1.70 21.93 -47.93
CA ASP A 150 -1.03 22.21 -46.67
C ASP A 150 -1.94 21.92 -45.46
N VAL A 151 -3.18 22.42 -45.51
CA VAL A 151 -4.20 22.13 -44.49
C VAL A 151 -4.36 20.61 -44.30
N SER A 152 -4.51 19.87 -45.42
CA SER A 152 -4.69 18.43 -45.42
C SER A 152 -3.48 17.68 -44.82
N SER A 153 -2.26 18.18 -45.12
CA SER A 153 -1.03 17.62 -44.60
C SER A 153 -0.88 17.79 -43.09
N ILE A 154 -1.27 18.96 -42.56
CA ILE A 154 -1.22 19.22 -41.13
C ILE A 154 -2.36 18.53 -40.36
N VAL A 155 -3.53 18.32 -41.00
CA VAL A 155 -4.58 17.44 -40.43
C VAL A 155 -4.07 16.01 -40.22
N LEU A 156 -3.39 15.44 -41.21
CA LEU A 156 -2.76 14.10 -41.05
C LEU A 156 -1.69 14.10 -39.96
N LEU A 157 -0.92 15.17 -39.82
CA LEU A 157 0.04 15.35 -38.75
C LEU A 157 -0.65 15.42 -37.36
N ALA A 158 -1.77 16.11 -37.25
CA ALA A 158 -2.58 16.19 -36.04
C ALA A 158 -3.09 14.81 -35.61
N ASP A 159 -3.52 13.98 -36.55
CA ASP A 159 -3.94 12.58 -36.30
C ASP A 159 -2.76 11.72 -35.80
N LEU A 160 -1.55 11.95 -36.31
CA LEU A 160 -0.34 11.27 -35.81
C LEU A 160 0.04 11.74 -34.40
N CYS A 161 -0.09 13.03 -34.12
CA CYS A 161 0.11 13.55 -32.76
C CYS A 161 -0.91 12.97 -31.78
N LEU A 162 -2.18 12.88 -32.17
CA LEU A 162 -3.22 12.22 -31.40
C LEU A 162 -2.85 10.76 -31.10
N THR A 163 -2.40 10.03 -32.13
CA THR A 163 -2.00 8.62 -31.98
C THR A 163 -0.88 8.47 -30.96
N ALA A 164 0.16 9.32 -31.03
CA ALA A 164 1.28 9.30 -30.09
C ALA A 164 0.83 9.64 -28.65
N LEU A 165 -0.02 10.66 -28.48
CA LEU A 165 -0.59 11.05 -27.19
C LEU A 165 -1.40 9.89 -26.58
N THR A 166 -2.22 9.24 -27.39
CA THR A 166 -3.06 8.11 -26.94
C THR A 166 -2.23 6.90 -26.56
N LEU A 167 -1.22 6.55 -27.38
CA LEU A 167 -0.29 5.44 -27.06
C LEU A 167 0.52 5.71 -25.80
N HIS A 168 1.00 6.95 -25.62
CA HIS A 168 1.71 7.32 -24.40
C HIS A 168 0.81 7.19 -23.16
N GLN A 169 -0.41 7.72 -23.20
CA GLN A 169 -1.36 7.58 -22.11
C GLN A 169 -1.69 6.11 -21.81
N SER A 170 -1.89 5.29 -22.84
CA SER A 170 -2.13 3.85 -22.68
C SER A 170 -0.96 3.13 -22.02
N ARG A 171 0.29 3.47 -22.40
CA ARG A 171 1.50 2.91 -21.80
C ARG A 171 1.62 3.27 -20.33
N VAL A 172 1.47 4.55 -19.98
CA VAL A 172 1.51 5.03 -18.59
C VAL A 172 0.46 4.30 -17.73
N ARG A 173 -0.75 4.13 -18.27
CA ARG A 173 -1.82 3.36 -17.59
C ARG A 173 -1.42 1.91 -17.38
N GLN A 174 -0.87 1.26 -18.39
CA GLN A 174 -0.49 -0.15 -18.33
C GLN A 174 0.65 -0.39 -17.32
N GLU A 175 1.66 0.48 -17.31
CA GLU A 175 2.76 0.45 -16.35
C GLU A 175 2.24 0.64 -14.91
N ALA A 176 1.34 1.59 -14.71
CA ALA A 176 0.71 1.81 -13.42
C ALA A 176 -0.13 0.61 -12.94
N LEU A 177 -0.90 -0.04 -13.83
CA LEU A 177 -1.66 -1.26 -13.49
C LEU A 177 -0.75 -2.43 -13.10
N VAL A 178 0.38 -2.60 -13.77
CA VAL A 178 1.38 -3.63 -13.40
C VAL A 178 2.01 -3.31 -12.05
N GLN A 179 2.36 -2.05 -11.83
CA GLN A 179 2.92 -1.59 -10.56
C GLN A 179 1.95 -1.83 -9.39
N ILE A 180 0.66 -1.52 -9.57
CA ILE A 180 -0.39 -1.81 -8.58
C ILE A 180 -0.38 -3.28 -8.17
N GLY A 181 -0.41 -4.19 -9.13
CA GLY A 181 -0.44 -5.64 -8.85
C GLY A 181 0.71 -6.06 -7.94
N ASN A 182 1.91 -5.52 -8.17
CA ASN A 182 3.08 -5.79 -7.35
C ASN A 182 3.00 -5.15 -5.97
N GLU A 183 2.66 -3.86 -5.88
CA GLU A 183 2.57 -3.13 -4.61
C GLU A 183 1.46 -3.67 -3.71
N LEU A 184 0.27 -3.95 -4.26
CA LEU A 184 -0.84 -4.52 -3.49
C LEU A 184 -0.55 -5.93 -2.98
N SER A 185 0.21 -6.74 -3.74
CA SER A 185 0.58 -8.11 -3.33
C SER A 185 1.55 -8.14 -2.15
N THR A 186 2.31 -7.07 -1.94
CA THR A 186 3.31 -6.93 -0.86
C THR A 186 2.80 -6.17 0.36
N SER A 187 1.61 -5.59 0.30
CA SER A 187 1.01 -4.86 1.42
C SER A 187 0.75 -5.77 2.61
N GLU A 188 1.08 -5.29 3.79
CA GLU A 188 0.99 -6.06 5.04
C GLU A 188 -0.33 -5.84 5.78
N ASP A 189 -1.01 -4.72 5.53
CA ASP A 189 -2.26 -4.37 6.16
C ASP A 189 -3.22 -3.63 5.22
N LEU A 190 -4.46 -3.46 5.69
CA LEU A 190 -5.53 -2.82 4.92
C LEU A 190 -5.27 -1.34 4.66
N ASP A 191 -4.66 -0.63 5.62
CA ASP A 191 -4.38 0.81 5.50
C ASP A 191 -3.33 1.08 4.41
N ASP A 192 -2.33 0.20 4.27
CA ASP A 192 -1.34 0.25 3.19
C ASP A 192 -2.00 0.01 1.83
N LEU A 193 -2.89 -1.00 1.73
CA LEU A 193 -3.65 -1.25 0.51
C LEU A 193 -4.47 -0.04 0.10
N MET A 194 -5.17 0.59 1.05
CA MET A 194 -6.01 1.75 0.77
C MET A 194 -5.18 2.93 0.27
N ARG A 195 -4.02 3.22 0.88
CA ARG A 195 -3.12 4.29 0.42
C ARG A 195 -2.61 4.03 -0.98
N THR A 196 -2.11 2.83 -1.23
CA THR A 196 -1.59 2.44 -2.55
C THR A 196 -2.63 2.61 -3.64
N VAL A 197 -3.87 2.19 -3.41
CA VAL A 197 -4.96 2.33 -4.38
C VAL A 197 -5.27 3.79 -4.69
N LEU A 198 -5.36 4.65 -3.67
CA LEU A 198 -5.61 6.09 -3.86
C LEU A 198 -4.47 6.75 -4.66
N ASP A 199 -3.21 6.45 -4.32
CA ASP A 199 -2.03 7.02 -4.98
C ASP A 199 -1.94 6.60 -6.45
N VAL A 200 -2.26 5.35 -6.74
CA VAL A 200 -2.22 4.87 -8.12
C VAL A 200 -3.42 5.37 -8.92
N ALA A 201 -4.61 5.37 -8.34
CA ALA A 201 -5.76 5.98 -9.02
C ALA A 201 -5.46 7.44 -9.41
N ALA A 202 -4.79 8.21 -8.54
CA ALA A 202 -4.38 9.58 -8.82
C ALA A 202 -3.32 9.72 -9.92
N LYS A 203 -2.51 8.69 -10.17
CA LYS A 203 -1.52 8.71 -11.27
C LYS A 203 -2.13 8.44 -12.64
N VAL A 204 -3.21 7.65 -12.69
CA VAL A 204 -3.79 7.18 -13.97
C VAL A 204 -5.11 7.82 -14.33
N LEU A 205 -5.80 8.40 -13.36
CA LEU A 205 -7.10 9.06 -13.53
C LEU A 205 -7.06 10.46 -12.95
N ARG A 206 -7.74 11.38 -13.61
CA ARG A 206 -7.96 12.72 -13.07
C ARG A 206 -9.27 12.76 -12.30
N PHE A 207 -9.22 13.23 -11.07
CA PHE A 207 -10.38 13.42 -10.21
C PHE A 207 -10.04 14.38 -9.06
N GLU A 208 -11.05 14.99 -8.46
CA GLU A 208 -10.89 15.79 -7.24
C GLU A 208 -11.12 14.97 -5.98
N ASP A 209 -11.92 13.94 -6.06
CA ASP A 209 -12.20 13.03 -4.93
C ASP A 209 -12.18 11.58 -5.39
N CYS A 210 -11.40 10.76 -4.67
CA CYS A 210 -11.43 9.31 -4.78
C CYS A 210 -11.72 8.73 -3.39
N SER A 211 -12.71 7.88 -3.30
CA SER A 211 -13.15 7.26 -2.05
C SER A 211 -13.34 5.77 -2.22
N VAL A 212 -12.84 4.99 -1.27
CA VAL A 212 -13.01 3.54 -1.19
C VAL A 212 -13.96 3.22 -0.04
N PHE A 213 -15.00 2.49 -0.34
CA PHE A 213 -15.97 2.00 0.63
C PHE A 213 -15.89 0.47 0.70
N LEU A 214 -15.91 -0.10 1.89
CA LEU A 214 -15.97 -1.53 2.11
C LEU A 214 -17.31 -1.93 2.70
N ILE A 215 -17.80 -3.09 2.30
CA ILE A 215 -19.00 -3.69 2.86
C ILE A 215 -18.64 -4.31 4.20
N ASP A 216 -19.40 -4.01 5.26
CA ASP A 216 -19.20 -4.57 6.59
C ASP A 216 -19.52 -6.09 6.64
N ASP A 217 -19.09 -6.75 7.71
CA ASP A 217 -19.26 -8.20 7.87
C ASP A 217 -20.74 -8.63 7.87
N ASP A 218 -21.63 -7.80 8.41
CA ASP A 218 -23.09 -8.03 8.42
C ASP A 218 -23.72 -7.81 7.04
N ARG A 219 -22.97 -7.28 6.08
CA ARG A 219 -23.40 -6.98 4.71
C ARG A 219 -24.63 -6.08 4.60
N LYS A 220 -24.77 -5.19 5.52
CA LYS A 220 -25.91 -4.25 5.57
C LYS A 220 -25.50 -2.85 5.20
N ARG A 221 -24.23 -2.53 5.37
CA ARG A 221 -23.73 -1.17 5.23
C ARG A 221 -22.41 -1.13 4.45
N LEU A 222 -22.20 0.01 3.83
CA LEU A 222 -20.93 0.44 3.24
C LEU A 222 -20.29 1.43 4.19
N THR A 223 -19.05 1.21 4.57
CA THR A 223 -18.28 2.12 5.43
C THR A 223 -17.10 2.67 4.64
N LEU A 224 -16.86 3.97 4.76
CA LEU A 224 -15.74 4.66 4.13
C LEU A 224 -14.42 4.15 4.73
N ALA A 225 -13.65 3.44 3.91
CA ALA A 225 -12.35 2.87 4.30
C ALA A 225 -11.17 3.80 3.98
N ALA A 226 -11.27 4.57 2.88
CA ALA A 226 -10.24 5.54 2.51
C ALA A 226 -10.81 6.65 1.63
N SER A 227 -10.20 7.84 1.66
CA SER A 227 -10.49 8.95 0.76
C SER A 227 -9.26 9.82 0.55
N SER A 228 -9.06 10.30 -0.69
CA SER A 228 -8.05 11.30 -1.03
C SER A 228 -8.56 12.74 -0.95
N GLY A 229 -9.89 12.93 -0.95
CA GLY A 229 -10.56 14.22 -1.00
C GLY A 229 -11.08 14.70 0.36
N ALA A 230 -12.16 15.45 0.31
CA ALA A 230 -12.79 16.12 1.44
C ALA A 230 -13.30 15.15 2.54
N LEU A 231 -13.54 13.88 2.20
CA LEU A 231 -13.96 12.85 3.16
C LEU A 231 -12.80 12.23 3.96
N LYS A 232 -11.56 12.67 3.79
CA LYS A 232 -10.38 12.05 4.42
C LYS A 232 -10.49 11.97 5.96
N GLU A 233 -11.01 13.01 6.61
CA GLU A 233 -11.18 13.05 8.07
C GLU A 233 -12.40 12.27 8.58
N GLN A 234 -13.21 11.77 7.65
CA GLN A 234 -14.43 11.02 7.94
C GLN A 234 -14.30 9.52 7.70
N VAL A 235 -13.09 9.05 7.39
CA VAL A 235 -12.77 7.63 7.27
C VAL A 235 -13.17 6.89 8.55
N GLY A 236 -13.89 5.77 8.38
CA GLY A 236 -14.47 4.97 9.47
C GLY A 236 -15.75 5.54 10.10
N LYS A 237 -16.14 6.79 9.80
CA LYS A 237 -17.33 7.45 10.38
C LYS A 237 -18.51 7.48 9.41
N VAL A 238 -18.25 7.68 8.12
CA VAL A 238 -19.28 7.72 7.09
C VAL A 238 -19.67 6.30 6.70
N SER A 239 -20.95 6.02 6.83
CA SER A 239 -21.50 4.70 6.48
C SER A 239 -22.97 4.86 6.05
N TYR A 240 -23.40 4.09 5.05
CA TYR A 240 -24.78 4.08 4.57
C TYR A 240 -25.24 2.68 4.14
N PRO A 241 -26.56 2.43 4.06
CA PRO A 241 -27.09 1.12 3.72
C PRO A 241 -26.67 0.63 2.34
N LEU A 242 -26.53 -0.68 2.20
CA LEU A 242 -26.33 -1.34 0.91
C LEU A 242 -27.57 -1.08 0.01
N GLY A 243 -27.33 -0.79 -1.27
CA GLY A 243 -28.39 -0.46 -2.24
C GLY A 243 -28.84 1.00 -2.23
N GLU A 244 -28.43 1.81 -1.26
CA GLU A 244 -28.81 3.22 -1.18
C GLU A 244 -27.84 4.13 -1.91
N GLY A 245 -28.35 5.01 -2.77
CA GLY A 245 -27.56 5.91 -3.58
C GLY A 245 -26.77 5.18 -4.70
N LEU A 246 -26.01 5.93 -5.49
CA LEU A 246 -25.23 5.35 -6.61
C LEU A 246 -24.17 4.36 -6.11
N THR A 247 -23.44 4.71 -5.08
CA THR A 247 -22.38 3.85 -4.52
C THR A 247 -22.97 2.57 -3.89
N GLY A 248 -24.07 2.70 -3.14
CA GLY A 248 -24.76 1.55 -2.55
C GLY A 248 -25.37 0.63 -3.62
N TRP A 249 -25.87 1.20 -4.72
CA TRP A 249 -26.38 0.44 -5.84
C TRP A 249 -25.27 -0.39 -6.52
N VAL A 250 -24.10 0.22 -6.78
CA VAL A 250 -22.92 -0.50 -7.32
C VAL A 250 -22.51 -1.66 -6.39
N ALA A 251 -22.50 -1.42 -5.07
CA ALA A 251 -22.17 -2.46 -4.11
C ALA A 251 -23.14 -3.65 -4.14
N GLN A 252 -24.43 -3.38 -4.33
CA GLN A 252 -25.47 -4.39 -4.32
C GLN A 252 -25.53 -5.19 -5.63
N HIS A 253 -25.38 -4.51 -6.78
CA HIS A 253 -25.56 -5.13 -8.10
C HIS A 253 -24.25 -5.62 -8.73
N GLY A 254 -23.10 -5.10 -8.26
CA GLY A 254 -21.79 -5.42 -8.83
C GLY A 254 -21.57 -4.82 -10.22
N GLU A 255 -22.39 -3.86 -10.64
CA GLU A 255 -22.28 -3.19 -11.93
C GLU A 255 -21.75 -1.76 -11.74
N PRO A 256 -20.85 -1.28 -12.61
CA PRO A 256 -20.34 0.07 -12.52
C PRO A 256 -21.42 1.10 -12.86
N VAL A 257 -21.28 2.30 -12.30
CA VAL A 257 -22.12 3.47 -12.62
C VAL A 257 -21.24 4.61 -13.07
N ARG A 258 -21.54 5.15 -14.26
CA ARG A 258 -20.91 6.33 -14.83
C ARG A 258 -21.97 7.35 -15.24
N THR A 259 -21.86 8.58 -14.76
CA THR A 259 -22.78 9.68 -15.12
C THR A 259 -22.07 11.02 -15.17
N ALA A 260 -22.45 11.86 -16.12
CA ALA A 260 -21.98 13.25 -16.22
C ALA A 260 -22.71 14.16 -15.22
N ASN A 261 -23.94 13.81 -14.83
CA ASN A 261 -24.71 14.57 -13.88
C ASN A 261 -25.42 13.62 -12.91
N PRO A 262 -24.83 13.36 -11.73
CA PRO A 262 -25.43 12.42 -10.78
C PRO A 262 -26.83 12.84 -10.30
N ARG A 263 -27.18 14.14 -10.37
CA ARG A 263 -28.51 14.62 -9.96
C ARG A 263 -29.64 14.12 -10.88
N GLU A 264 -29.34 13.90 -12.14
CA GLU A 264 -30.32 13.39 -13.11
C GLU A 264 -30.56 11.90 -12.95
N ASP A 265 -29.71 11.20 -12.21
CA ASP A 265 -29.86 9.78 -11.94
C ASP A 265 -30.86 9.59 -10.77
N PRO A 266 -31.96 8.85 -10.98
CA PRO A 266 -33.01 8.67 -9.95
C PRO A 266 -32.51 7.94 -8.69
N ARG A 267 -31.35 7.27 -8.77
CA ARG A 267 -30.71 6.59 -7.64
C ARG A 267 -29.90 7.54 -6.76
N TRP A 268 -29.61 8.75 -7.23
CA TRP A 268 -28.83 9.73 -6.46
C TRP A 268 -29.54 10.13 -5.16
N ARG A 269 -28.82 10.15 -4.04
CA ARG A 269 -29.33 10.54 -2.72
C ARG A 269 -28.56 11.68 -2.07
N GLY A 270 -27.43 12.11 -2.66
CA GLY A 270 -26.59 13.17 -2.09
C GLY A 270 -25.90 12.80 -0.77
N ILE A 271 -25.85 11.51 -0.42
CA ILE A 271 -25.25 11.05 0.82
C ILE A 271 -23.73 11.03 0.69
N ALA A 272 -23.05 11.50 1.74
CA ALA A 272 -21.59 11.52 1.83
C ALA A 272 -20.90 12.20 0.64
N SER A 273 -21.43 13.33 0.18
CA SER A 273 -20.77 14.23 -0.76
C SER A 273 -20.48 15.54 -0.05
N GLU A 274 -19.20 15.82 0.19
CA GLU A 274 -18.80 17.13 0.73
C GLU A 274 -18.63 18.19 -0.36
N MET A 275 -18.47 17.75 -1.61
CA MET A 275 -18.51 18.67 -2.73
C MET A 275 -19.97 19.09 -2.96
N PRO A 276 -20.28 20.39 -3.02
CA PRO A 276 -21.60 20.85 -3.43
C PRO A 276 -22.01 20.18 -4.73
N VAL A 277 -23.21 19.59 -4.74
CA VAL A 277 -23.68 18.77 -5.88
C VAL A 277 -23.66 19.59 -7.18
N GLU A 278 -23.81 20.93 -7.08
CA GLU A 278 -23.71 21.88 -8.17
C GLU A 278 -22.34 21.86 -8.86
N GLN A 279 -21.30 21.54 -8.11
CA GLN A 279 -19.91 21.51 -8.59
C GLN A 279 -19.51 20.15 -9.16
N ILE A 280 -20.32 19.10 -8.95
CA ILE A 280 -20.02 17.78 -9.52
C ILE A 280 -20.30 17.80 -11.02
N GLY A 281 -19.25 17.53 -11.82
CA GLY A 281 -19.29 17.47 -13.27
C GLY A 281 -19.28 16.07 -13.83
N ALA A 282 -18.72 15.09 -13.10
CA ALA A 282 -18.78 13.68 -13.48
C ALA A 282 -18.61 12.78 -12.28
N PHE A 283 -19.25 11.63 -12.31
CA PHE A 283 -19.21 10.59 -11.29
C PHE A 283 -18.96 9.24 -11.91
N LEU A 284 -18.04 8.48 -11.33
CA LEU A 284 -17.77 7.10 -11.73
C LEU A 284 -17.59 6.27 -10.45
N ALA A 285 -18.30 5.15 -10.37
CA ALA A 285 -18.15 4.18 -9.29
C ALA A 285 -18.08 2.76 -9.86
N VAL A 286 -17.13 1.98 -9.36
CA VAL A 286 -16.90 0.60 -9.77
C VAL A 286 -16.88 -0.34 -8.57
N PRO A 287 -17.35 -1.59 -8.73
CA PRO A 287 -17.28 -2.57 -7.65
C PRO A 287 -15.85 -3.02 -7.36
N VAL A 288 -15.53 -3.25 -6.10
CA VAL A 288 -14.35 -4.00 -5.65
C VAL A 288 -14.76 -5.46 -5.56
N TRP A 289 -14.29 -6.26 -6.51
CA TRP A 289 -14.66 -7.66 -6.60
C TRP A 289 -13.77 -8.55 -5.74
N GLY A 290 -14.36 -9.30 -4.81
CA GLY A 290 -13.78 -10.49 -4.25
C GLY A 290 -13.99 -11.70 -5.20
N ARG A 291 -13.67 -12.91 -4.74
CA ARG A 291 -13.76 -14.13 -5.57
C ARG A 291 -15.16 -14.41 -6.08
N GLU A 292 -16.17 -14.21 -5.26
CA GLU A 292 -17.55 -14.61 -5.54
C GLU A 292 -18.54 -13.44 -5.44
N ARG A 293 -18.11 -12.27 -4.98
CA ARG A 293 -19.01 -11.16 -4.66
C ARG A 293 -18.30 -9.83 -4.59
N THR A 294 -19.08 -8.76 -4.65
CA THR A 294 -18.64 -7.42 -4.32
C THR A 294 -18.34 -7.32 -2.82
N ILE A 295 -17.17 -6.78 -2.48
CA ILE A 295 -16.70 -6.53 -1.10
C ILE A 295 -16.55 -5.05 -0.81
N GLY A 296 -16.69 -4.18 -1.81
CA GLY A 296 -16.59 -2.74 -1.67
C GLY A 296 -16.86 -2.02 -2.98
N VAL A 297 -16.64 -0.71 -2.98
CA VAL A 297 -16.79 0.18 -4.14
C VAL A 297 -15.68 1.22 -4.11
N ILE A 298 -15.06 1.46 -5.27
CA ILE A 298 -14.23 2.64 -5.50
C ILE A 298 -15.07 3.63 -6.27
N ARG A 299 -15.13 4.87 -5.81
CA ARG A 299 -15.76 5.96 -6.55
C ARG A 299 -14.81 7.12 -6.75
N VAL A 300 -14.92 7.77 -7.90
CA VAL A 300 -14.19 8.99 -8.24
C VAL A 300 -15.17 10.06 -8.72
N VAL A 301 -14.86 11.30 -8.41
CA VAL A 301 -15.68 12.46 -8.74
C VAL A 301 -14.83 13.53 -9.41
N ARG A 302 -15.33 14.11 -10.48
CA ARG A 302 -14.76 15.29 -11.12
C ARG A 302 -15.63 16.51 -10.88
N ARG A 303 -14.96 17.67 -10.72
CA ARG A 303 -15.65 18.95 -10.66
C ARG A 303 -16.20 19.32 -12.04
N ARG A 304 -17.31 20.03 -12.07
CA ARG A 304 -17.85 20.57 -13.30
C ARG A 304 -16.83 21.51 -13.92
N SER A 305 -16.53 21.34 -15.21
CA SER A 305 -15.67 22.26 -15.94
C SER A 305 -16.28 23.67 -15.95
N LEU A 306 -15.42 24.65 -15.74
CA LEU A 306 -15.79 26.06 -15.89
C LEU A 306 -15.88 26.46 -17.36
N ALA A 307 -15.25 25.70 -18.27
CA ALA A 307 -15.26 25.93 -19.71
C ALA A 307 -16.43 25.16 -20.36
N PRO A 308 -17.43 25.86 -20.93
CA PRO A 308 -18.63 25.22 -21.50
C PRO A 308 -18.34 24.26 -22.65
N TRP A 309 -17.21 24.46 -23.33
CA TRP A 309 -16.77 23.63 -24.46
C TRP A 309 -16.05 22.34 -24.05
N PHE A 310 -15.61 22.24 -22.78
CA PHE A 310 -14.82 21.13 -22.29
C PHE A 310 -15.70 20.09 -21.57
N ASP A 311 -15.81 18.89 -22.18
CA ASP A 311 -16.51 17.75 -21.61
C ASP A 311 -15.55 16.94 -20.72
N ASN A 312 -15.74 16.99 -19.41
CA ASN A 312 -14.93 16.27 -18.43
C ASN A 312 -15.57 14.95 -17.95
N ARG A 313 -16.54 14.37 -18.69
CA ARG A 313 -17.11 13.04 -18.37
C ARG A 313 -16.02 11.96 -18.37
N PHE A 314 -16.19 10.97 -17.53
CA PHE A 314 -15.33 9.79 -17.59
C PHE A 314 -15.54 9.01 -18.89
N THR A 315 -14.44 8.54 -19.50
CA THR A 315 -14.46 7.72 -20.74
C THR A 315 -14.64 6.25 -20.45
N ASP A 316 -14.86 5.44 -21.49
CA ASP A 316 -14.89 3.97 -21.38
C ASP A 316 -13.53 3.41 -20.92
N ASP A 317 -12.43 3.97 -21.44
CA ASP A 317 -11.08 3.59 -21.03
C ASP A 317 -10.83 3.85 -19.54
N GLU A 318 -11.33 4.98 -19.02
CA GLU A 318 -11.19 5.32 -17.59
C GLU A 318 -12.06 4.43 -16.71
N LEU A 319 -13.23 4.02 -17.19
CA LEU A 319 -14.06 3.02 -16.54
C LEU A 319 -13.34 1.68 -16.46
N GLU A 320 -12.71 1.22 -17.54
CA GLU A 320 -11.96 -0.04 -17.58
C GLU A 320 -10.78 0.00 -16.61
N VAL A 321 -10.01 1.10 -16.59
CA VAL A 321 -8.87 1.29 -15.68
C VAL A 321 -9.32 1.24 -14.22
N LEU A 322 -10.36 1.98 -13.85
CA LEU A 322 -10.85 1.98 -12.47
C LEU A 322 -11.41 0.61 -12.07
N SER A 323 -12.07 -0.09 -13.00
CA SER A 323 -12.57 -1.45 -12.79
C SER A 323 -11.44 -2.46 -12.57
N ALA A 324 -10.34 -2.33 -13.32
CA ALA A 324 -9.14 -3.14 -13.11
C ALA A 324 -8.50 -2.89 -11.73
N ILE A 325 -8.41 -1.61 -11.31
CA ILE A 325 -7.95 -1.24 -9.96
C ILE A 325 -8.86 -1.88 -8.90
N GLY A 326 -10.19 -1.79 -9.06
CA GLY A 326 -11.16 -2.38 -8.15
C GLY A 326 -11.00 -3.90 -8.02
N SER A 327 -10.78 -4.61 -9.13
CA SER A 327 -10.56 -6.06 -9.14
C SER A 327 -9.25 -6.45 -8.46
N GLN A 328 -8.16 -5.71 -8.69
CA GLN A 328 -6.86 -5.95 -8.04
C GLN A 328 -6.92 -5.69 -6.53
N LEU A 329 -7.57 -4.60 -6.12
CA LEU A 329 -7.80 -4.31 -4.70
C LEU A 329 -8.59 -5.43 -4.02
N GLY A 330 -9.66 -5.91 -4.65
CA GLY A 330 -10.46 -7.02 -4.13
C GLY A 330 -9.64 -8.29 -3.93
N SER A 331 -8.83 -8.65 -4.91
CA SER A 331 -7.91 -9.81 -4.83
C SER A 331 -6.88 -9.65 -3.71
N ALA A 332 -6.34 -8.45 -3.52
CA ALA A 332 -5.38 -8.16 -2.46
C ALA A 332 -6.02 -8.25 -1.07
N ILE A 333 -7.22 -7.68 -0.87
CA ILE A 333 -7.97 -7.77 0.39
C ILE A 333 -8.26 -9.24 0.73
N GLU A 334 -8.71 -10.03 -0.24
CA GLU A 334 -8.96 -11.47 -0.01
C GLU A 334 -7.69 -12.24 0.33
N SER A 335 -6.57 -11.91 -0.32
CA SER A 335 -5.27 -12.51 -0.01
C SER A 335 -4.83 -12.20 1.43
N LEU A 336 -5.00 -10.96 1.90
CA LEU A 336 -4.75 -10.59 3.30
C LEU A 336 -5.65 -11.36 4.26
N ASN A 337 -6.95 -11.42 3.98
CA ASN A 337 -7.90 -12.14 4.81
C ASN A 337 -7.59 -13.65 4.87
N MET A 338 -7.17 -14.24 3.74
CA MET A 338 -6.77 -15.64 3.70
C MET A 338 -5.51 -15.89 4.53
N ARG A 339 -4.50 -15.03 4.43
CA ARG A 339 -3.29 -15.13 5.27
C ARG A 339 -3.64 -15.05 6.75
N HIS A 340 -4.50 -14.12 7.16
CA HIS A 340 -4.97 -14.01 8.55
C HIS A 340 -5.70 -15.29 9.01
N ARG A 341 -6.59 -15.83 8.18
CA ARG A 341 -7.30 -17.08 8.49
C ARG A 341 -6.36 -18.27 8.59
N LEU A 342 -5.37 -18.41 7.71
CA LEU A 342 -4.38 -19.48 7.78
C LEU A 342 -3.59 -19.41 9.09
N VAL A 343 -3.09 -18.24 9.46
CA VAL A 343 -2.38 -18.05 10.73
C VAL A 343 -3.26 -18.41 11.94
N GLN A 344 -4.54 -18.01 11.91
CA GLN A 344 -5.49 -18.38 12.98
C GLN A 344 -5.77 -19.88 13.02
N THR A 345 -5.90 -20.53 11.85
CA THR A 345 -6.15 -21.98 11.76
C THR A 345 -4.95 -22.79 12.26
N GLU A 346 -3.74 -22.40 11.88
CA GLU A 346 -2.51 -23.00 12.38
C GLU A 346 -2.39 -22.85 13.90
N ARG A 347 -2.74 -21.68 14.43
CA ARG A 347 -2.80 -21.45 15.89
C ARG A 347 -3.83 -22.35 16.57
N MET A 348 -5.03 -22.50 15.99
CA MET A 348 -6.06 -23.38 16.55
C MET A 348 -5.65 -24.85 16.52
N ALA A 349 -4.96 -25.31 15.48
CA ALA A 349 -4.43 -26.65 15.38
C ALA A 349 -3.36 -26.91 16.46
N ALA A 350 -2.42 -25.96 16.62
CA ALA A 350 -1.43 -26.00 17.69
C ALA A 350 -2.10 -25.98 19.08
N TRP A 351 -3.19 -25.25 19.24
CA TRP A 351 -4.01 -25.24 20.48
C TRP A 351 -4.66 -26.55 20.78
N GLY A 352 -5.20 -27.26 19.77
CA GLY A 352 -5.80 -28.58 19.94
C GLY A 352 -4.79 -29.61 20.44
N GLU A 353 -3.62 -29.71 19.81
CA GLU A 353 -2.53 -30.60 20.23
C GLU A 353 -2.04 -30.26 21.65
N MET A 354 -1.93 -28.98 21.94
CA MET A 354 -1.50 -28.44 23.21
C MET A 354 -2.45 -28.77 24.35
N SER A 355 -3.76 -28.59 24.14
CA SER A 355 -4.78 -28.93 25.14
C SER A 355 -4.79 -30.40 25.46
N ALA A 356 -4.59 -31.28 24.46
CA ALA A 356 -4.50 -32.71 24.67
C ALA A 356 -3.26 -33.11 25.50
N LYS A 357 -2.08 -32.54 25.21
CA LYS A 357 -0.85 -32.79 25.98
C LYS A 357 -0.94 -32.25 27.40
N ALA A 358 -1.48 -31.05 27.61
CA ALA A 358 -1.68 -30.46 28.93
C ALA A 358 -2.65 -31.33 29.76
N ALA A 359 -3.79 -31.76 29.20
CA ALA A 359 -4.73 -32.62 29.85
C ALA A 359 -4.10 -33.95 30.27
N HIS A 360 -3.26 -34.55 29.41
CA HIS A 360 -2.53 -35.77 29.72
C HIS A 360 -1.53 -35.59 30.87
N MET A 361 -0.76 -34.52 30.89
CA MET A 361 0.20 -34.20 31.96
C MET A 361 -0.49 -33.91 33.28
N ILE A 362 -1.58 -33.14 33.27
CA ILE A 362 -2.40 -32.86 34.45
C ILE A 362 -3.00 -34.15 34.98
N GLY A 363 -3.56 -35.00 34.11
CA GLY A 363 -4.14 -36.28 34.47
C GLY A 363 -3.13 -37.21 35.15
N ASN A 364 -1.92 -37.34 34.58
CA ASN A 364 -0.85 -38.17 35.16
C ASN A 364 -0.41 -37.68 36.55
N ARG A 365 -0.28 -36.35 36.73
CA ARG A 365 0.09 -35.76 38.03
C ARG A 365 -1.02 -35.93 39.06
N THR A 366 -2.27 -35.69 38.66
CA THR A 366 -3.44 -35.92 39.54
C THR A 366 -3.56 -37.37 39.96
N PHE A 367 -3.28 -38.30 39.04
CA PHE A 367 -3.27 -39.75 39.36
C PHE A 367 -2.18 -40.10 40.38
N ALA A 368 -0.95 -39.57 40.20
CA ALA A 368 0.15 -39.79 41.17
C ALA A 368 -0.19 -39.23 42.57
N ILE A 369 -0.71 -37.98 42.63
CA ILE A 369 -1.14 -37.35 43.89
C ILE A 369 -2.24 -38.19 44.59
N LYS A 370 -3.22 -38.70 43.81
CA LYS A 370 -4.24 -39.59 44.35
C LYS A 370 -3.65 -40.91 44.87
N GLY A 371 -2.64 -41.48 44.19
CA GLY A 371 -1.92 -42.64 44.66
C GLY A 371 -1.25 -42.42 46.00
N ASP A 372 -0.47 -41.33 46.10
CA ASP A 372 0.21 -40.95 47.36
C ASP A 372 -0.81 -40.67 48.49
N LEU A 373 -1.96 -40.07 48.18
CA LEU A 373 -3.05 -39.79 49.14
C LEU A 373 -3.68 -41.08 49.66
N ASN A 374 -3.96 -42.07 48.79
CA ASN A 374 -4.51 -43.36 49.19
C ASN A 374 -3.50 -44.12 50.10
N GLU A 375 -2.20 -44.00 49.82
CA GLU A 375 -1.16 -44.58 50.65
C GLU A 375 -1.08 -43.92 52.04
N VAL A 376 -1.20 -42.59 52.09
CA VAL A 376 -1.32 -41.84 53.37
C VAL A 376 -2.55 -42.34 54.17
N GLU A 377 -3.71 -42.51 53.54
CA GLU A 377 -4.94 -43.02 54.18
C GLU A 377 -4.73 -44.46 54.69
N TYR A 378 -4.05 -45.27 53.90
CA TYR A 378 -3.72 -46.68 54.33
C TYR A 378 -2.79 -46.69 55.54
N LEU A 379 -1.71 -45.88 55.52
CA LEU A 379 -0.75 -45.84 56.67
C LEU A 379 -1.40 -45.32 57.96
N LEU A 380 -2.36 -44.38 57.85
CA LEU A 380 -3.08 -43.87 59.00
C LEU A 380 -4.05 -44.88 59.66
N GLN A 381 -4.41 -45.95 58.95
CA GLN A 381 -5.25 -47.02 59.48
C GLN A 381 -4.44 -48.13 60.17
N GLN A 382 -3.08 -48.11 60.06
CA GLN A 382 -2.22 -49.08 60.70
C GLN A 382 -2.10 -48.84 62.22
N PRO A 383 -1.90 -49.90 63.03
CA PRO A 383 -1.75 -49.77 64.48
C PRO A 383 -0.54 -48.92 64.90
N GLU A 384 0.53 -48.99 64.13
CA GLU A 384 1.73 -48.16 64.28
C GLU A 384 1.95 -47.36 63.04
N VAL A 385 1.94 -45.99 63.16
CA VAL A 385 2.13 -45.04 62.05
C VAL A 385 3.60 -44.76 61.87
N ASN A 386 4.16 -45.13 60.73
CA ASN A 386 5.50 -44.70 60.32
C ASN A 386 5.53 -43.24 59.96
N ARG A 387 6.01 -42.37 60.83
CA ARG A 387 6.03 -40.88 60.63
C ARG A 387 6.98 -40.43 59.52
N GLU A 388 8.07 -41.14 59.26
CA GLU A 388 9.04 -40.85 58.26
C GLU A 388 8.43 -41.03 56.84
N GLU A 389 7.81 -42.19 56.62
CA GLU A 389 7.14 -42.56 55.39
C GLU A 389 5.93 -41.65 55.12
N LEU A 390 5.16 -41.27 56.14
CA LEU A 390 4.07 -40.31 56.04
C LEU A 390 4.59 -38.91 55.62
N THR A 391 5.74 -38.49 56.19
CA THR A 391 6.36 -37.19 55.85
C THR A 391 6.85 -37.16 54.40
N ASP A 392 7.41 -38.28 53.91
CA ASP A 392 7.87 -38.39 52.51
C ASP A 392 6.72 -38.38 51.51
N LEU A 393 5.61 -39.03 51.79
CA LEU A 393 4.40 -39.02 50.98
C LEU A 393 3.76 -37.61 50.92
N ILE A 394 3.64 -36.94 52.07
CA ILE A 394 3.16 -35.55 52.11
C ILE A 394 4.09 -34.63 51.31
N GLY A 395 5.40 -34.84 51.41
CA GLY A 395 6.39 -34.15 50.59
C GLY A 395 6.23 -34.41 49.10
N SER A 396 5.92 -35.65 48.71
CA SER A 396 5.62 -36.00 47.31
C SER A 396 4.36 -35.35 46.80
N ILE A 397 3.27 -35.38 47.58
CA ILE A 397 2.01 -34.70 47.24
C ILE A 397 2.24 -33.18 47.03
N ARG A 398 2.95 -32.53 47.95
CA ARG A 398 3.27 -31.09 47.86
C ARG A 398 4.05 -30.77 46.58
N ARG A 399 5.07 -31.57 46.25
CA ARG A 399 5.83 -31.42 44.99
C ARG A 399 4.93 -31.63 43.77
N GLY A 400 4.00 -32.60 43.84
CA GLY A 400 3.02 -32.85 42.79
C GLY A 400 2.09 -31.68 42.54
N ILE A 401 1.57 -31.04 43.60
CA ILE A 401 0.71 -29.85 43.53
C ILE A 401 1.49 -28.67 42.95
N SER A 402 2.69 -28.35 43.46
CA SER A 402 3.50 -27.27 42.92
C SER A 402 3.78 -27.42 41.42
N ARG A 403 4.00 -28.65 40.98
CA ARG A 403 4.19 -28.94 39.55
C ARG A 403 2.92 -28.76 38.72
N LEU A 404 1.73 -29.03 39.27
CA LEU A 404 0.46 -28.72 38.62
C LEU A 404 0.26 -27.20 38.49
N GLU A 405 0.58 -26.45 39.53
CA GLU A 405 0.51 -24.97 39.51
C GLU A 405 1.45 -24.39 38.43
N GLU A 406 2.68 -24.91 38.32
CA GLU A 406 3.62 -24.53 37.26
C GLU A 406 3.03 -24.78 35.85
N ILE A 407 2.47 -25.99 35.61
CA ILE A 407 1.84 -26.38 34.34
C ILE A 407 0.70 -25.41 33.98
N LEU A 408 -0.19 -25.12 34.94
CA LEU A 408 -1.31 -24.21 34.72
C LEU A 408 -0.84 -22.78 34.44
N HIS A 409 0.24 -22.34 35.10
CA HIS A 409 0.79 -21.00 34.90
C HIS A 409 1.43 -20.86 33.51
N GLU A 410 2.29 -21.81 33.11
CA GLU A 410 2.90 -21.81 31.78
C GLU A 410 1.84 -21.91 30.65
N PHE A 411 0.78 -22.74 30.87
CA PHE A 411 -0.33 -22.84 29.93
C PHE A 411 -1.08 -21.50 29.76
N ARG A 412 -1.41 -20.85 30.89
CA ARG A 412 -2.04 -19.53 30.87
C ARG A 412 -1.17 -18.48 30.15
N ASP A 413 0.12 -18.45 30.45
CA ASP A 413 1.06 -17.51 29.84
C ASP A 413 1.17 -17.70 28.33
N PHE A 414 1.16 -18.95 27.86
CA PHE A 414 1.14 -19.26 26.44
C PHE A 414 -0.16 -18.77 25.77
N VAL A 415 -1.32 -19.06 26.36
CA VAL A 415 -2.62 -18.60 25.85
C VAL A 415 -2.68 -17.07 25.73
N MET A 416 -2.14 -16.39 26.73
CA MET A 416 -2.18 -14.92 26.82
C MET A 416 -1.01 -14.23 26.13
N ALA A 417 -0.05 -14.96 25.56
CA ALA A 417 1.16 -14.39 24.94
C ALA A 417 0.86 -13.41 23.80
N THR A 418 -0.23 -13.63 23.06
CA THR A 418 -0.62 -12.82 21.89
C THR A 418 -1.57 -11.66 22.19
N HIS A 419 -2.11 -11.58 23.42
CA HIS A 419 -2.97 -10.46 23.83
C HIS A 419 -2.10 -9.37 24.46
N LEU A 420 -1.88 -8.29 23.74
CA LEU A 420 -1.00 -7.20 24.15
C LEU A 420 -1.77 -6.02 24.74
N SER A 421 -1.23 -5.47 25.82
CA SER A 421 -1.63 -4.19 26.42
C SER A 421 -0.49 -3.20 26.22
N THR A 422 -0.53 -2.42 25.14
CA THR A 422 0.63 -1.65 24.67
C THR A 422 0.73 -0.27 25.29
N GLY A 423 1.95 0.12 25.63
CA GLY A 423 2.37 1.46 26.01
C GLY A 423 3.64 1.87 25.24
N VAL A 424 4.15 3.06 25.52
CA VAL A 424 5.45 3.50 25.01
C VAL A 424 6.49 3.26 26.08
N ASP A 425 7.54 2.48 25.81
CA ASP A 425 8.60 2.17 26.75
C ASP A 425 9.94 1.95 26.04
N ASN A 426 11.03 2.01 26.82
CA ASN A 426 12.38 1.76 26.35
C ASN A 426 12.82 0.33 26.67
N VAL A 427 13.23 -0.40 25.64
CA VAL A 427 13.63 -1.81 25.76
C VAL A 427 14.79 -2.00 26.75
N ASN A 428 15.73 -1.05 26.83
CA ASN A 428 16.84 -1.09 27.79
C ASN A 428 16.35 -1.06 29.25
N ASN A 429 15.30 -0.27 29.52
CA ASN A 429 14.71 -0.20 30.87
C ASN A 429 14.07 -1.54 31.25
N ILE A 430 13.35 -2.16 30.30
CA ILE A 430 12.71 -3.46 30.51
C ILE A 430 13.77 -4.54 30.77
N ILE A 431 14.86 -4.57 29.99
CA ILE A 431 15.99 -5.49 30.20
C ILE A 431 16.62 -5.27 31.57
N ALA A 432 16.93 -4.02 31.94
CA ALA A 432 17.55 -3.71 33.22
C ALA A 432 16.70 -4.18 34.42
N GLN A 433 15.38 -3.95 34.36
CA GLN A 433 14.43 -4.43 35.38
C GLN A 433 14.39 -5.97 35.44
N THR A 434 14.32 -6.62 34.28
CA THR A 434 14.29 -8.08 34.20
C THR A 434 15.56 -8.72 34.79
N VAL A 435 16.72 -8.17 34.43
CA VAL A 435 18.01 -8.61 34.96
C VAL A 435 18.07 -8.43 36.47
N ALA A 436 17.65 -7.28 37.00
CA ALA A 436 17.67 -7.00 38.44
C ALA A 436 16.79 -7.97 39.26
N GLU A 437 15.71 -8.47 38.67
CA GLU A 437 14.79 -9.40 39.35
C GLU A 437 15.21 -10.86 39.24
N ILE A 438 15.72 -11.30 38.08
CA ILE A 438 15.88 -12.73 37.77
C ILE A 438 17.34 -13.17 37.80
N PHE A 439 18.29 -12.32 37.41
CA PHE A 439 19.69 -12.72 37.39
C PHE A 439 20.26 -12.82 38.80
N PRO A 440 20.82 -13.96 39.21
CA PRO A 440 21.31 -14.15 40.59
C PRO A 440 22.51 -13.25 40.87
N ARG A 441 22.47 -12.55 42.00
CA ARG A 441 23.57 -11.69 42.45
C ARG A 441 24.88 -12.42 42.71
N ARG A 442 24.83 -13.74 43.00
CA ARG A 442 25.93 -14.66 43.13
C ARG A 442 25.59 -15.94 42.42
N GLY A 443 26.33 -16.28 41.40
CA GLY A 443 26.13 -17.47 40.60
C GLY A 443 27.35 -17.78 39.74
N PRO A 444 27.39 -18.95 39.09
CA PRO A 444 28.54 -19.37 38.27
C PRO A 444 28.59 -18.69 36.90
N VAL A 445 27.53 -18.01 36.48
CA VAL A 445 27.44 -17.36 35.18
C VAL A 445 27.73 -15.86 35.33
N GLU A 446 28.64 -15.33 34.50
CA GLU A 446 28.96 -13.90 34.43
C GLU A 446 28.02 -13.19 33.44
N LEU A 447 27.43 -12.06 33.86
CA LEU A 447 26.58 -11.22 33.00
C LEU A 447 27.37 -10.08 32.41
N LYS A 448 27.26 -9.90 31.07
CA LYS A 448 27.84 -8.76 30.35
C LYS A 448 26.74 -8.02 29.60
N LEU A 449 26.54 -6.72 29.96
CA LEU A 449 25.51 -5.86 29.37
C LEU A 449 26.17 -4.82 28.44
N GLU A 450 25.74 -4.82 27.17
CA GLU A 450 26.13 -3.82 26.18
C GLU A 450 24.87 -3.17 25.59
N LEU A 451 24.27 -2.25 26.34
CA LEU A 451 23.02 -1.60 25.98
C LEU A 451 23.29 -0.28 25.26
N ASP A 452 22.77 -0.11 24.03
CA ASP A 452 22.91 1.13 23.26
C ASP A 452 22.08 2.25 23.90
N PRO A 453 22.70 3.32 24.43
CA PRO A 453 22.00 4.41 25.09
C PRO A 453 21.15 5.27 24.13
N LYS A 454 21.30 5.09 22.81
CA LYS A 454 20.56 5.84 21.78
C LYS A 454 19.31 5.07 21.28
N LEU A 455 18.98 3.95 21.93
CA LEU A 455 17.83 3.16 21.53
C LEU A 455 16.53 3.97 21.68
N PRO A 456 15.68 4.08 20.64
CA PRO A 456 14.43 4.81 20.73
C PRO A 456 13.41 4.07 21.60
N ASP A 457 12.48 4.80 22.17
CA ASP A 457 11.28 4.23 22.75
C ASP A 457 10.42 3.62 21.67
N ILE A 458 9.79 2.48 21.99
CA ILE A 458 8.92 1.78 21.07
C ILE A 458 7.55 1.52 21.70
N ARG A 459 6.54 1.34 20.87
CA ARG A 459 5.22 0.93 21.33
C ARG A 459 5.22 -0.59 21.59
N CYS A 460 5.12 -0.98 22.86
CA CYS A 460 5.22 -2.38 23.27
C CYS A 460 4.41 -2.67 24.53
N ASP A 461 4.20 -3.95 24.82
CA ASP A 461 3.71 -4.44 26.12
C ASP A 461 4.94 -4.78 26.99
N ALA A 462 5.27 -3.87 27.91
CA ALA A 462 6.44 -4.01 28.77
C ALA A 462 6.37 -5.26 29.66
N VAL A 463 5.19 -5.66 30.12
CA VAL A 463 5.00 -6.85 30.97
C VAL A 463 5.30 -8.13 30.17
N LYS A 464 4.82 -8.19 28.92
CA LYS A 464 5.07 -9.35 28.03
C LYS A 464 6.52 -9.41 27.59
N LEU A 465 7.15 -8.27 27.25
CA LEU A 465 8.58 -8.24 26.91
C LEU A 465 9.45 -8.61 28.10
N LYS A 466 9.10 -8.19 29.31
CA LYS A 466 9.77 -8.62 30.53
C LYS A 466 9.72 -10.14 30.69
N ARG A 467 8.55 -10.75 30.49
CA ARG A 467 8.41 -12.22 30.48
C ARG A 467 9.28 -12.87 29.39
N CYS A 468 9.29 -12.31 28.19
CA CYS A 468 10.11 -12.76 27.08
C CYS A 468 11.61 -12.77 27.43
N PHE A 469 12.11 -11.68 27.99
CA PHE A 469 13.53 -11.56 28.38
C PHE A 469 13.87 -12.46 29.57
N ALA A 470 12.94 -12.64 30.49
CA ALA A 470 13.06 -13.58 31.61
C ALA A 470 13.32 -15.01 31.12
N GLU A 471 12.53 -15.50 30.17
CA GLU A 471 12.72 -16.81 29.55
C GLU A 471 14.10 -16.95 28.88
N MET A 472 14.59 -15.91 28.21
CA MET A 472 15.92 -15.91 27.59
C MET A 472 17.03 -16.04 28.64
N ILE A 473 16.94 -15.28 29.73
CA ILE A 473 17.91 -15.33 30.84
C ILE A 473 17.87 -16.70 31.52
N GLU A 474 16.71 -17.20 31.89
CA GLU A 474 16.53 -18.49 32.56
C GLU A 474 17.01 -19.67 31.70
N ASN A 475 16.78 -19.59 30.36
CA ASN A 475 17.32 -20.56 29.43
C ASN A 475 18.86 -20.56 29.45
N SER A 476 19.48 -19.40 29.31
CA SER A 476 20.95 -19.26 29.32
C SER A 476 21.57 -19.75 30.64
N LEU A 477 20.98 -19.42 31.78
CA LEU A 477 21.44 -19.90 33.10
C LEU A 477 21.33 -21.42 33.24
N SER A 478 20.22 -22.00 32.77
CA SER A 478 19.96 -23.42 32.88
C SER A 478 20.87 -24.30 32.03
N PHE A 479 21.35 -23.79 30.90
CA PHE A 479 22.28 -24.51 30.02
C PHE A 479 23.76 -24.31 30.38
N GLN A 480 24.06 -23.50 31.44
CA GLN A 480 25.39 -23.26 31.96
C GLN A 480 25.48 -23.52 33.49
N PRO A 481 25.13 -24.73 33.98
CA PRO A 481 25.07 -25.01 35.42
C PRO A 481 26.43 -24.94 36.11
N GLU A 482 27.53 -25.22 35.39
CA GLU A 482 28.89 -25.23 35.93
C GLU A 482 29.58 -23.85 35.79
N GLY A 483 28.91 -22.89 35.14
CA GLY A 483 29.40 -21.54 34.90
C GLY A 483 29.54 -21.21 33.42
N GLY A 484 29.71 -19.93 33.13
CA GLY A 484 29.83 -19.41 31.78
C GLY A 484 29.63 -17.90 31.71
N GLU A 485 29.20 -17.42 30.56
CA GLU A 485 28.94 -16.00 30.31
C GLU A 485 27.59 -15.84 29.59
N LEU A 486 26.84 -14.81 29.99
CA LEU A 486 25.65 -14.34 29.27
C LEU A 486 25.89 -12.91 28.80
N TYR A 487 25.88 -12.70 27.50
CA TYR A 487 25.95 -11.40 26.86
C TYR A 487 24.55 -10.95 26.47
N ILE A 488 24.15 -9.76 26.92
CA ILE A 488 22.92 -9.11 26.46
C ILE A 488 23.34 -7.81 25.76
N ARG A 489 23.01 -7.71 24.50
CA ARG A 489 23.35 -6.54 23.68
C ARG A 489 22.08 -5.97 23.05
N THR A 490 22.01 -4.63 22.97
CA THR A 490 20.95 -3.94 22.23
C THR A 490 21.54 -2.98 21.20
N GLY A 491 20.77 -2.71 20.14
CA GLY A 491 21.14 -1.77 19.07
C GLY A 491 20.02 -1.57 18.08
N LEU A 492 20.21 -0.69 17.11
CA LEU A 492 19.32 -0.52 15.97
C LEU A 492 19.82 -1.35 14.79
N MET A 493 18.89 -1.99 14.08
CA MET A 493 19.17 -2.78 12.89
C MET A 493 18.23 -2.38 11.75
N ASP A 494 18.79 -2.13 10.57
CA ASP A 494 18.03 -1.90 9.34
C ASP A 494 17.62 -3.23 8.72
N SER A 495 16.44 -3.28 8.11
CA SER A 495 15.92 -4.49 7.43
C SER A 495 16.86 -5.07 6.37
N ARG A 496 17.75 -4.25 5.79
CA ARG A 496 18.76 -4.69 4.80
C ARG A 496 19.85 -5.59 5.40
N ALA A 497 20.08 -5.50 6.71
CA ALA A 497 21.06 -6.31 7.42
C ALA A 497 20.47 -7.65 7.92
N LEU A 498 19.17 -7.86 7.77
CA LEU A 498 18.49 -9.06 8.23
C LEU A 498 18.71 -10.27 7.29
N PRO A 499 18.71 -11.49 7.84
CA PRO A 499 18.76 -12.70 7.02
C PRO A 499 17.60 -12.73 6.00
N ALA A 500 17.91 -13.00 4.73
CA ALA A 500 16.91 -13.02 3.65
C ALA A 500 15.73 -13.99 3.92
N ARG A 501 15.96 -15.04 4.71
CA ARG A 501 14.93 -16.03 5.12
C ARG A 501 13.77 -15.42 5.95
N LEU A 502 13.95 -14.23 6.53
CA LEU A 502 12.92 -13.56 7.33
C LEU A 502 11.89 -12.82 6.47
N GLY A 503 12.12 -12.62 5.17
CA GLY A 503 11.16 -12.04 4.23
C GLY A 503 10.73 -10.59 4.56
N VAL A 504 11.54 -9.82 5.28
CA VAL A 504 11.18 -8.49 5.77
C VAL A 504 11.23 -7.47 4.64
N ALA A 505 10.20 -6.63 4.53
CA ALA A 505 10.16 -5.53 3.57
C ALA A 505 11.31 -4.53 3.77
N ARG A 506 11.84 -3.97 2.68
CA ARG A 506 12.94 -3.00 2.71
C ARG A 506 12.50 -1.70 3.41
N ASN A 507 13.47 -1.01 4.04
CA ASN A 507 13.32 0.28 4.74
C ASN A 507 12.57 0.25 6.08
N LYS A 508 12.60 -0.86 6.81
CA LYS A 508 12.13 -0.91 8.21
C LYS A 508 13.32 -0.91 9.17
N GLN A 509 13.17 -0.22 10.32
CA GLN A 509 14.13 -0.23 11.41
C GLN A 509 13.59 -1.05 12.58
N PHE A 510 14.50 -1.80 13.21
CA PHE A 510 14.19 -2.66 14.36
C PHE A 510 15.10 -2.34 15.53
N VAL A 511 14.53 -2.38 16.74
CA VAL A 511 15.29 -2.57 17.95
C VAL A 511 15.74 -4.02 17.97
N HIS A 512 17.04 -4.25 18.00
CA HIS A 512 17.66 -5.55 18.01
C HIS A 512 18.16 -5.87 19.42
N VAL A 513 17.70 -6.97 19.99
CA VAL A 513 18.17 -7.49 21.28
C VAL A 513 18.81 -8.86 21.06
N GLN A 514 20.01 -9.05 21.57
CA GLN A 514 20.77 -10.31 21.50
C GLN A 514 20.96 -10.88 22.89
N PHE A 515 20.73 -12.21 23.03
CA PHE A 515 21.05 -13.00 24.20
C PHE A 515 21.99 -14.12 23.75
N CYS A 516 23.30 -13.97 24.02
CA CYS A 516 24.30 -14.96 23.61
C CYS A 516 24.97 -15.56 24.84
N ASP A 517 24.94 -16.89 24.95
CA ASP A 517 25.55 -17.67 26.01
C ASP A 517 26.77 -18.48 25.53
N LYS A 518 27.52 -19.07 26.46
CA LYS A 518 28.64 -19.98 26.20
C LYS A 518 28.29 -21.45 26.55
N GLY A 519 27.01 -21.78 26.51
CA GLY A 519 26.53 -23.12 26.71
C GLY A 519 26.83 -24.06 25.51
N PRO A 520 26.16 -25.23 25.45
CA PRO A 520 26.38 -26.22 24.39
C PRO A 520 25.91 -25.76 23.01
N GLY A 521 25.15 -24.66 22.92
CA GLY A 521 24.54 -24.18 21.66
C GLY A 521 23.41 -25.06 21.18
N VAL A 522 22.83 -24.70 20.00
CA VAL A 522 21.70 -25.40 19.40
C VAL A 522 22.15 -26.12 18.14
N PRO A 523 21.96 -27.47 18.02
CA PRO A 523 22.23 -28.19 16.78
C PRO A 523 21.46 -27.63 15.58
N ALA A 524 22.10 -27.66 14.40
CA ALA A 524 21.57 -26.98 13.20
C ALA A 524 20.21 -27.54 12.73
N ASP A 525 19.97 -28.83 12.90
CA ASP A 525 18.76 -29.59 12.51
C ASP A 525 17.53 -29.30 13.36
N ILE A 526 17.72 -28.68 14.53
CA ILE A 526 16.61 -28.36 15.46
C ILE A 526 16.41 -26.87 15.69
N LYS A 527 17.23 -25.96 15.11
CA LYS A 527 17.13 -24.51 15.32
C LYS A 527 15.74 -23.92 15.07
N GLU A 528 15.03 -24.41 14.06
CA GLU A 528 13.64 -23.97 13.80
C GLU A 528 12.62 -24.66 14.73
N LYS A 529 12.94 -25.87 15.18
CA LYS A 529 12.06 -26.68 16.03
C LYS A 529 12.04 -26.21 17.48
N ILE A 530 13.10 -25.56 17.97
CA ILE A 530 13.19 -25.12 19.38
C ILE A 530 12.11 -24.11 19.77
N PHE A 531 11.50 -23.43 18.78
CA PHE A 531 10.39 -22.50 18.99
C PHE A 531 9.01 -23.17 18.90
N GLN A 532 8.95 -24.46 18.60
CA GLN A 532 7.70 -25.20 18.59
C GLN A 532 7.23 -25.49 20.02
N PRO A 533 5.94 -25.42 20.32
CA PRO A 533 5.42 -25.82 21.64
C PRO A 533 5.79 -27.25 22.01
N PHE A 534 6.13 -27.48 23.30
CA PHE A 534 6.56 -28.76 23.86
C PHE A 534 7.88 -29.30 23.34
N PHE A 535 8.61 -28.55 22.56
CA PHE A 535 9.97 -28.94 22.22
C PHE A 535 10.90 -28.60 23.39
N SER A 536 11.48 -29.62 24.00
CA SER A 536 12.45 -29.50 25.10
C SER A 536 13.50 -30.58 25.02
N SER A 537 14.76 -30.21 25.11
CA SER A 537 15.88 -31.12 25.32
C SER A 537 16.13 -31.41 26.81
N ARG A 538 15.36 -30.78 27.73
CA ARG A 538 15.48 -30.94 29.18
C ARG A 538 14.51 -31.99 29.71
N VAL A 539 14.98 -32.78 30.69
CA VAL A 539 14.15 -33.76 31.39
C VAL A 539 13.05 -33.13 32.26
N LYS A 540 13.22 -31.85 32.64
CA LYS A 540 12.36 -31.12 33.59
C LYS A 540 11.76 -29.85 33.02
N GLY A 541 11.41 -29.75 31.76
CA GLY A 541 10.75 -28.54 31.18
C GLY A 541 9.56 -28.91 30.34
N MET A 542 8.47 -28.13 30.34
CA MET A 542 7.34 -28.35 29.44
C MET A 542 7.64 -28.01 27.97
N GLY A 543 8.74 -27.28 27.70
CA GLY A 543 9.09 -26.84 26.35
C GLY A 543 8.19 -25.75 25.81
N LEU A 544 7.59 -24.93 26.69
CA LEU A 544 6.74 -23.80 26.29
C LEU A 544 7.48 -22.46 26.25
N GLY A 545 8.59 -22.31 26.98
CA GLY A 545 9.28 -21.01 27.14
C GLY A 545 9.62 -20.33 25.82
N LEU A 546 10.34 -21.00 24.92
CA LEU A 546 10.71 -20.43 23.61
C LEU A 546 9.51 -20.20 22.69
N SER A 547 8.45 -21.00 22.81
CA SER A 547 7.21 -20.78 22.07
C SER A 547 6.43 -19.56 22.59
N ILE A 548 6.48 -19.29 23.91
CA ILE A 548 5.95 -18.07 24.53
C ILE A 548 6.74 -16.85 24.02
N VAL A 549 8.07 -16.93 24.00
CA VAL A 549 8.94 -15.87 23.44
C VAL A 549 8.55 -15.56 22.00
N LYS A 550 8.43 -16.58 21.15
CA LYS A 550 8.03 -16.43 19.75
C LYS A 550 6.64 -15.77 19.64
N GLY A 551 5.67 -16.24 20.41
CA GLY A 551 4.31 -15.68 20.42
C GLY A 551 4.27 -14.19 20.83
N ILE A 552 5.02 -13.81 21.85
CA ILE A 552 5.12 -12.41 22.31
C ILE A 552 5.77 -11.54 21.24
N VAL A 553 6.89 -11.99 20.66
CA VAL A 553 7.65 -11.23 19.64
C VAL A 553 6.83 -11.07 18.36
N GLU A 554 6.18 -12.12 17.88
CA GLU A 554 5.29 -12.08 16.71
C GLU A 554 4.07 -11.18 16.94
N ALA A 555 3.50 -11.18 18.14
CA ALA A 555 2.41 -10.27 18.50
C ALA A 555 2.84 -8.79 18.42
N HIS A 556 4.11 -8.50 18.72
CA HIS A 556 4.72 -7.18 18.51
C HIS A 556 5.14 -6.91 17.05
N ARG A 557 4.77 -7.79 16.09
CA ARG A 557 5.22 -7.75 14.69
C ARG A 557 6.75 -7.82 14.54
N GLY A 558 7.40 -8.45 15.50
CA GLY A 558 8.83 -8.70 15.55
C GLY A 558 9.21 -10.07 15.02
N PHE A 559 10.51 -10.35 15.05
CA PHE A 559 11.08 -11.64 14.64
C PHE A 559 12.02 -12.18 15.73
N VAL A 560 12.04 -13.50 15.89
CA VAL A 560 13.00 -14.18 16.77
C VAL A 560 13.67 -15.31 16.02
N TYR A 561 14.99 -15.42 16.16
CA TYR A 561 15.76 -16.54 15.59
C TYR A 561 17.01 -16.83 16.43
N GLU A 562 17.63 -17.98 16.18
CA GLU A 562 18.86 -18.44 16.81
C GLU A 562 19.91 -18.72 15.72
N ASP A 563 21.16 -18.19 15.89
CA ASP A 563 22.26 -18.38 14.95
C ASP A 563 23.61 -18.73 15.59
N GLY A 564 23.62 -19.07 16.89
CA GLY A 564 24.81 -19.55 17.58
C GLY A 564 25.44 -20.79 16.93
N VAL A 565 26.64 -21.11 17.33
CA VAL A 565 27.41 -22.24 16.79
C VAL A 565 27.35 -23.42 17.77
N PRO A 566 26.89 -24.62 17.34
CA PRO A 566 26.89 -25.80 18.20
C PRO A 566 28.26 -26.05 18.85
N GLY A 567 28.28 -26.27 20.14
CA GLY A 567 29.48 -26.44 20.95
C GLY A 567 30.21 -25.16 21.37
N LYS A 568 29.73 -23.96 20.90
CA LYS A 568 30.33 -22.66 21.28
C LYS A 568 29.36 -21.71 21.96
N GLY A 569 28.08 -22.09 22.07
CA GLY A 569 27.03 -21.31 22.70
C GLY A 569 25.84 -21.05 21.80
N ALA A 570 24.72 -20.68 22.37
CA ALA A 570 23.51 -20.23 21.68
C ALA A 570 23.51 -18.70 21.60
N CYS A 571 22.95 -18.16 20.51
CA CYS A 571 22.76 -16.72 20.34
C CYS A 571 21.36 -16.46 19.78
N PHE A 572 20.49 -15.94 20.62
CA PHE A 572 19.11 -15.59 20.28
C PHE A 572 19.00 -14.11 19.90
N HIS A 573 18.32 -13.85 18.81
CA HIS A 573 18.08 -12.51 18.30
C HIS A 573 16.59 -12.21 18.36
N ILE A 574 16.23 -11.10 18.97
CA ILE A 574 14.87 -10.56 19.04
C ILE A 574 14.87 -9.21 18.31
N LEU A 575 13.96 -9.06 17.36
CA LEU A 575 13.80 -7.87 16.54
C LEU A 575 12.41 -7.28 16.79
N LEU A 576 12.33 -6.04 17.27
CA LEU A 576 11.08 -5.34 17.54
C LEU A 576 11.01 -4.10 16.64
N PRO A 577 9.92 -3.87 15.88
CA PRO A 577 9.84 -2.74 14.96
C PRO A 577 9.78 -1.41 15.71
N VAL A 578 10.55 -0.41 15.24
CA VAL A 578 10.60 0.93 15.87
C VAL A 578 9.27 1.67 15.72
N ASN A 579 8.59 1.55 14.56
CA ASN A 579 7.35 2.25 14.23
C ASN A 579 6.15 1.30 14.02
N GLY A 580 6.18 0.09 14.55
CA GLY A 580 5.12 -0.91 14.36
C GLY A 580 3.95 -0.69 15.33
N LYS A 581 2.71 -0.68 14.82
CA LYS A 581 1.54 -0.93 15.68
C LYS A 581 1.45 -2.43 15.96
N PRO A 582 1.37 -2.89 17.22
CA PRO A 582 1.21 -4.30 17.54
C PRO A 582 -0.10 -4.89 16.99
N LEU A 583 -0.09 -6.20 16.73
CA LEU A 583 -1.30 -6.94 16.36
C LEU A 583 -2.28 -6.97 17.54
N GLY A 584 -3.55 -6.65 17.30
CA GLY A 584 -4.61 -6.79 18.31
C GLY A 584 -5.04 -5.52 19.03
N GLU A 585 -4.53 -4.33 18.68
CA GLU A 585 -5.14 -3.09 19.11
C GLU A 585 -6.52 -2.93 18.44
N GLN A 586 -7.57 -3.43 19.11
CA GLN A 586 -8.90 -2.88 18.92
C GLN A 586 -8.83 -1.44 19.44
N THR A 587 -9.06 -0.48 18.55
CA THR A 587 -9.28 0.91 18.95
C THR A 587 -10.48 0.88 19.90
N GLU A 588 -10.25 1.04 21.22
CA GLU A 588 -11.32 1.34 22.14
C GLU A 588 -12.00 2.62 21.62
N VAL A 589 -13.14 2.45 20.99
CA VAL A 589 -14.08 3.52 20.75
C VAL A 589 -14.52 3.95 22.15
N LYS A 590 -13.91 4.99 22.69
CA LYS A 590 -14.43 5.68 23.87
C LYS A 590 -15.81 6.16 23.50
N GLU A 591 -16.82 5.43 23.97
CA GLU A 591 -18.17 5.98 24.13
C GLU A 591 -18.07 7.26 24.96
N ARG A 592 -18.41 8.37 24.34
CA ARG A 592 -18.86 9.59 25.00
C ARG A 592 -20.22 9.94 24.47
#